data_61c355c5bda18a2077db24292f2e9a14
#
_entry.id   61c355c5bda18a2077db24292f2e9a14
#
_cell.length_a   1.000
_cell.length_b   1.000
_cell.length_c   1.000
_cell.angle_alpha   90.00
_cell.angle_beta   90.00
_cell.angle_gamma   90.00
#
_symmetry.space_group_name_H-M   'P 1'
#
loop_
_entity.id
_entity.type
_entity.pdbx_description
1 polymer ?
#
loop_
_entity_poly.entity_id
_entity_poly.type
_entity_poly.pdbx_seq_one_letter_code
_entity_poly.pdbx_strand_id
1 'polypeptide(L)'
;MQGFSRRIGHDFRDPALLELALTHRSVGGSNNERLEFLGDSIVNFVIGEALFKRFPAAREGQLSRLRAGLVKGQTLAVVAREFELGGCLRLGSGEMKSGGHRRDSILADALEGVIGAIYLDAGMDVARSRVLAWFGTRLEAIDLHNTQKDPKTRLQEFLQSRQQALPRYEVISVEGEAHSQTFSVECHVSMLGDESPTLGEGSSRRIAEQQAAELALSKLEPSKGKRQ
;
A
#
# COMPACT_ATOMS: atom_id res chain seq x y z
N MET A 1 -26.95 -9.62 6.40
CA MET A 1 -26.11 -10.58 5.63
C MET A 1 -26.44 -10.56 4.14
N GLN A 2 -27.68 -10.77 3.66
CA GLN A 2 -28.01 -10.73 2.22
C GLN A 2 -27.59 -9.44 1.49
N GLY A 3 -27.74 -8.27 2.11
CA GLY A 3 -27.29 -7.01 1.52
C GLY A 3 -25.77 -6.92 1.33
N PHE A 4 -24.99 -7.51 2.24
CA PHE A 4 -23.54 -7.55 2.15
C PHE A 4 -23.08 -8.52 1.05
N SER A 5 -23.65 -9.72 0.98
CA SER A 5 -23.35 -10.69 -0.08
C SER A 5 -23.52 -10.10 -1.49
N ARG A 6 -24.57 -9.30 -1.70
CA ARG A 6 -24.79 -8.58 -2.98
C ARG A 6 -23.68 -7.57 -3.27
N ARG A 7 -23.25 -6.80 -2.26
CA ARG A 7 -22.18 -5.78 -2.45
C ARG A 7 -20.84 -6.40 -2.81
N ILE A 8 -20.47 -7.52 -2.17
CA ILE A 8 -19.25 -8.24 -2.49
C ILE A 8 -19.36 -9.15 -3.73
N GLY A 9 -20.60 -9.37 -4.22
CA GLY A 9 -20.89 -10.18 -5.41
C GLY A 9 -20.75 -11.68 -5.21
N HIS A 10 -20.90 -12.17 -3.96
CA HIS A 10 -20.82 -13.61 -3.64
C HIS A 10 -21.93 -14.02 -2.67
N ASP A 11 -22.72 -15.00 -3.07
CA ASP A 11 -23.73 -15.64 -2.22
C ASP A 11 -23.13 -16.94 -1.66
N PHE A 12 -22.92 -16.96 -0.33
CA PHE A 12 -22.32 -18.12 0.34
C PHE A 12 -23.25 -19.31 0.37
N ARG A 13 -22.73 -20.48 0.02
CA ARG A 13 -23.38 -21.79 0.18
C ARG A 13 -23.44 -22.17 1.66
N ASP A 14 -22.34 -21.88 2.40
CA ASP A 14 -22.26 -22.00 3.85
C ASP A 14 -22.22 -20.60 4.50
N PRO A 15 -23.35 -20.10 5.03
CA PRO A 15 -23.40 -18.81 5.70
C PRO A 15 -22.51 -18.71 6.95
N ALA A 16 -22.14 -19.85 7.55
CA ALA A 16 -21.27 -19.84 8.74
C ALA A 16 -19.86 -19.37 8.41
N LEU A 17 -19.38 -19.58 7.17
CA LEU A 17 -18.09 -19.06 6.72
C LEU A 17 -18.08 -17.51 6.71
N LEU A 18 -19.14 -16.89 6.19
CA LEU A 18 -19.26 -15.43 6.21
C LEU A 18 -19.38 -14.90 7.64
N GLU A 19 -20.18 -15.55 8.47
CA GLU A 19 -20.33 -15.16 9.88
C GLU A 19 -18.98 -15.21 10.62
N LEU A 20 -18.20 -16.27 10.39
CA LEU A 20 -16.86 -16.42 10.95
C LEU A 20 -15.91 -15.33 10.44
N ALA A 21 -15.91 -15.04 9.13
CA ALA A 21 -15.07 -13.99 8.54
C ALA A 21 -15.35 -12.60 9.11
N LEU A 22 -16.60 -12.32 9.48
CA LEU A 22 -17.03 -11.06 10.06
C LEU A 22 -16.90 -11.01 11.59
N THR A 23 -16.46 -12.08 12.24
CA THR A 23 -16.33 -12.17 13.71
C THR A 23 -14.89 -11.86 14.12
N HIS A 24 -14.68 -10.70 14.73
CA HIS A 24 -13.38 -10.28 15.24
C HIS A 24 -13.01 -11.02 16.54
N ARG A 25 -11.72 -11.19 16.79
CA ARG A 25 -11.18 -11.88 18.01
C ARG A 25 -11.69 -11.30 19.34
N SER A 26 -12.11 -10.04 19.38
CA SER A 26 -12.65 -9.42 20.60
C SER A 26 -13.99 -10.02 21.06
N VAL A 27 -14.66 -10.80 20.23
CA VAL A 27 -15.88 -11.52 20.60
C VAL A 27 -15.55 -12.75 21.48
N GLY A 28 -14.32 -13.29 21.33
CA GLY A 28 -13.90 -14.54 21.93
C GLY A 28 -14.32 -15.77 21.12
N GLY A 29 -13.79 -16.95 21.45
CA GLY A 29 -14.11 -18.19 20.74
C GLY A 29 -13.60 -18.22 19.28
N SER A 30 -14.40 -18.81 18.38
CA SER A 30 -14.07 -18.87 16.97
C SER A 30 -14.16 -17.49 16.33
N ASN A 31 -13.11 -17.07 15.64
CA ASN A 31 -12.98 -15.75 15.05
C ASN A 31 -12.31 -15.81 13.66
N ASN A 32 -12.09 -14.66 13.02
CA ASN A 32 -11.63 -14.56 11.64
C ASN A 32 -10.10 -14.73 11.44
N GLU A 33 -9.27 -14.80 12.48
CA GLU A 33 -7.80 -14.81 12.34
C GLU A 33 -7.25 -15.88 11.38
N ARG A 34 -7.83 -17.08 11.38
CA ARG A 34 -7.42 -18.14 10.45
C ARG A 34 -7.86 -17.90 9.01
N LEU A 35 -9.02 -17.28 8.82
CA LEU A 35 -9.51 -16.89 7.49
C LEU A 35 -8.76 -15.69 6.95
N GLU A 36 -8.39 -14.73 7.79
CA GLU A 36 -7.50 -13.61 7.52
C GLU A 36 -6.15 -14.12 6.98
N PHE A 37 -5.47 -15.01 7.71
CA PHE A 37 -4.21 -15.60 7.26
C PHE A 37 -4.30 -16.24 5.87
N LEU A 38 -5.40 -16.97 5.61
CA LEU A 38 -5.63 -17.60 4.32
C LEU A 38 -5.92 -16.57 3.23
N GLY A 39 -6.76 -15.58 3.54
CA GLY A 39 -7.16 -14.52 2.62
C GLY A 39 -6.01 -13.60 2.23
N ASP A 40 -5.12 -13.24 3.19
CA ASP A 40 -3.88 -12.52 2.91
C ASP A 40 -3.05 -13.22 1.84
N SER A 41 -2.83 -14.53 2.01
CA SER A 41 -2.09 -15.33 1.03
C SER A 41 -2.75 -15.33 -0.35
N ILE A 42 -4.08 -15.39 -0.42
CA ILE A 42 -4.85 -15.38 -1.67
C ILE A 42 -4.79 -14.01 -2.35
N VAL A 43 -5.04 -12.92 -1.63
CA VAL A 43 -5.01 -11.57 -2.23
C VAL A 43 -3.61 -11.22 -2.73
N ASN A 44 -2.57 -11.57 -1.99
CA ASN A 44 -1.18 -11.39 -2.40
C ASN A 44 -0.86 -12.18 -3.69
N PHE A 45 -1.31 -13.43 -3.80
CA PHE A 45 -1.12 -14.25 -4.99
C PHE A 45 -1.87 -13.67 -6.19
N VAL A 46 -3.17 -13.39 -6.04
CA VAL A 46 -4.03 -12.93 -7.14
C VAL A 46 -3.57 -11.57 -7.70
N ILE A 47 -3.26 -10.63 -6.82
CA ILE A 47 -2.74 -9.32 -7.22
C ILE A 47 -1.34 -9.46 -7.84
N GLY A 48 -0.48 -10.31 -7.28
CA GLY A 48 0.84 -10.61 -7.85
C GLY A 48 0.75 -11.18 -9.26
N GLU A 49 -0.13 -12.15 -9.49
CA GLU A 49 -0.39 -12.73 -10.82
C GLU A 49 -0.92 -11.69 -11.81
N ALA A 50 -1.87 -10.86 -11.39
CA ALA A 50 -2.44 -9.80 -12.22
C ALA A 50 -1.37 -8.79 -12.66
N LEU A 51 -0.52 -8.35 -11.75
CA LEU A 51 0.60 -7.44 -12.03
C LEU A 51 1.63 -8.06 -12.96
N PHE A 52 2.00 -9.33 -12.73
CA PHE A 52 2.93 -10.08 -13.58
C PHE A 52 2.44 -10.16 -15.03
N LYS A 53 1.17 -10.48 -15.23
CA LYS A 53 0.55 -10.55 -16.57
C LYS A 53 0.45 -9.17 -17.23
N ARG A 54 0.12 -8.14 -16.46
CA ARG A 54 -0.10 -6.78 -16.98
C ARG A 54 1.21 -6.07 -17.36
N PHE A 55 2.30 -6.34 -16.65
CA PHE A 55 3.57 -5.64 -16.79
C PHE A 55 4.73 -6.59 -17.09
N PRO A 56 4.75 -7.23 -18.28
CA PRO A 56 5.75 -8.27 -18.60
C PRO A 56 7.19 -7.75 -18.64
N ALA A 57 7.39 -6.44 -18.84
CA ALA A 57 8.72 -5.81 -18.84
C ALA A 57 9.15 -5.26 -17.47
N ALA A 58 8.28 -5.31 -16.45
CA ALA A 58 8.61 -4.80 -15.12
C ALA A 58 9.59 -5.73 -14.39
N ARG A 59 10.55 -5.13 -13.69
CA ARG A 59 11.47 -5.87 -12.83
C ARG A 59 10.77 -6.33 -11.55
N GLU A 60 11.28 -7.39 -10.92
CA GLU A 60 10.76 -7.96 -9.67
C GLU A 60 10.48 -6.89 -8.61
N GLY A 61 11.46 -6.02 -8.31
CA GLY A 61 11.28 -4.98 -7.29
C GLY A 61 10.21 -3.93 -7.62
N GLN A 62 9.84 -3.73 -8.90
CA GLN A 62 8.70 -2.89 -9.29
C GLN A 62 7.40 -3.62 -9.00
N LEU A 63 7.29 -4.89 -9.41
CA LEU A 63 6.12 -5.73 -9.15
C LEU A 63 5.86 -5.87 -7.65
N SER A 64 6.90 -6.09 -6.85
CA SER A 64 6.80 -6.20 -5.39
C SER A 64 6.30 -4.91 -4.73
N ARG A 65 6.79 -3.74 -5.16
CA ARG A 65 6.29 -2.45 -4.65
C ARG A 65 4.84 -2.17 -5.04
N LEU A 66 4.47 -2.48 -6.29
CA LEU A 66 3.09 -2.35 -6.76
C LEU A 66 2.16 -3.23 -5.94
N ARG A 67 2.51 -4.50 -5.78
CA ARG A 67 1.76 -5.42 -4.95
C ARG A 67 1.61 -4.90 -3.53
N ALA A 68 2.72 -4.54 -2.87
CA ALA A 68 2.69 -4.01 -1.51
C ALA A 68 1.79 -2.76 -1.37
N GLY A 69 1.74 -1.89 -2.38
CA GLY A 69 0.85 -0.72 -2.40
C GLY A 69 -0.63 -1.09 -2.49
N LEU A 70 -0.96 -2.13 -3.27
CA LEU A 70 -2.33 -2.60 -3.47
C LEU A 70 -2.87 -3.41 -2.30
N VAL A 71 -2.03 -4.26 -1.66
CA VAL A 71 -2.46 -5.17 -0.59
C VAL A 71 -2.15 -4.67 0.82
N LYS A 72 -1.61 -3.45 0.99
CA LYS A 72 -1.40 -2.88 2.32
C LYS A 72 -2.72 -2.65 3.04
N GLY A 73 -2.71 -2.77 4.38
CA GLY A 73 -3.91 -2.64 5.21
C GLY A 73 -4.76 -1.39 4.95
N GLN A 74 -4.13 -0.23 4.67
CA GLN A 74 -4.86 0.99 4.29
C GLN A 74 -5.68 0.83 3.01
N THR A 75 -5.14 0.17 1.98
CA THR A 75 -5.86 -0.07 0.71
C THR A 75 -6.98 -1.08 0.92
N LEU A 76 -6.72 -2.17 1.65
CA LEU A 76 -7.73 -3.17 2.01
C LEU A 76 -8.87 -2.53 2.82
N ALA A 77 -8.56 -1.65 3.77
CA ALA A 77 -9.57 -0.94 4.54
C ALA A 77 -10.44 -0.01 3.68
N VAL A 78 -9.86 0.63 2.66
CA VAL A 78 -10.65 1.43 1.69
C VAL A 78 -11.61 0.53 0.92
N VAL A 79 -11.15 -0.61 0.41
CA VAL A 79 -12.02 -1.59 -0.28
C VAL A 79 -13.11 -2.13 0.65
N ALA A 80 -12.78 -2.43 1.91
CA ALA A 80 -13.77 -2.86 2.90
C ALA A 80 -14.86 -1.81 3.15
N ARG A 81 -14.50 -0.52 3.14
CA ARG A 81 -15.47 0.59 3.27
C ARG A 81 -16.38 0.72 2.07
N GLU A 82 -15.90 0.47 0.86
CA GLU A 82 -16.73 0.46 -0.35
C GLU A 82 -17.87 -0.56 -0.25
N PHE A 83 -17.65 -1.65 0.48
CA PHE A 83 -18.66 -2.66 0.77
C PHE A 83 -19.45 -2.41 2.07
N GLU A 84 -19.21 -1.30 2.77
CA GLU A 84 -19.81 -1.02 4.09
C GLU A 84 -19.58 -2.17 5.09
N LEU A 85 -18.42 -2.85 4.99
CA LEU A 85 -18.10 -4.04 5.77
C LEU A 85 -18.14 -3.76 7.28
N GLY A 86 -17.71 -2.57 7.71
CA GLY A 86 -17.69 -2.19 9.11
C GLY A 86 -19.04 -2.33 9.82
N GLY A 87 -20.14 -2.07 9.10
CA GLY A 87 -21.51 -2.24 9.62
C GLY A 87 -21.95 -3.70 9.79
N CYS A 88 -21.17 -4.64 9.22
CA CYS A 88 -21.46 -6.08 9.28
C CYS A 88 -20.60 -6.79 10.32
N LEU A 89 -19.58 -6.12 10.90
CA LEU A 89 -18.64 -6.73 11.85
C LEU A 89 -19.30 -7.10 13.18
N ARG A 90 -18.92 -8.24 13.67
CA ARG A 90 -19.20 -8.70 15.04
C ARG A 90 -17.98 -8.41 15.90
N LEU A 91 -18.14 -7.43 16.80
CA LEU A 91 -17.10 -6.95 17.69
C LEU A 91 -17.52 -7.16 19.14
N GLY A 92 -16.57 -7.42 20.01
CA GLY A 92 -16.80 -7.38 21.45
C GLY A 92 -17.18 -5.96 21.90
N SER A 93 -17.91 -5.84 23.01
CA SER A 93 -18.48 -4.58 23.49
C SER A 93 -17.44 -3.45 23.70
N GLY A 94 -16.23 -3.78 24.14
CA GLY A 94 -15.12 -2.84 24.30
C GLY A 94 -14.62 -2.31 22.96
N GLU A 95 -14.40 -3.20 21.98
CA GLU A 95 -13.92 -2.84 20.66
C GLU A 95 -14.98 -2.02 19.88
N MET A 96 -16.26 -2.38 20.03
CA MET A 96 -17.36 -1.62 19.44
C MET A 96 -17.40 -0.19 20.00
N LYS A 97 -17.29 -0.01 21.32
CA LYS A 97 -17.30 1.32 21.98
C LYS A 97 -16.09 2.17 21.58
N SER A 98 -14.93 1.57 21.33
CA SER A 98 -13.71 2.27 20.88
C SER A 98 -13.72 2.60 19.38
N GLY A 99 -14.81 2.31 18.66
CA GLY A 99 -14.93 2.60 17.23
C GLY A 99 -14.22 1.60 16.32
N GLY A 100 -14.00 0.36 16.78
CA GLY A 100 -13.31 -0.70 16.04
C GLY A 100 -13.89 -0.98 14.66
N HIS A 101 -15.20 -0.81 14.47
CA HIS A 101 -15.89 -0.97 13.18
C HIS A 101 -15.42 0.03 12.09
N ARG A 102 -14.65 1.05 12.44
CA ARG A 102 -14.07 2.04 11.50
C ARG A 102 -12.55 1.95 11.41
N ARG A 103 -11.91 1.13 12.25
CA ARG A 103 -10.45 1.01 12.34
C ARG A 103 -9.90 0.28 11.13
N ASP A 104 -8.89 0.85 10.46
CA ASP A 104 -8.30 0.31 9.24
C ASP A 104 -7.82 -1.12 9.39
N SER A 105 -7.10 -1.46 10.48
CA SER A 105 -6.61 -2.82 10.69
C SER A 105 -7.75 -3.83 10.75
N ILE A 106 -8.80 -3.56 11.53
CA ILE A 106 -9.95 -4.48 11.68
C ILE A 106 -10.71 -4.66 10.37
N LEU A 107 -10.83 -3.57 9.59
CA LEU A 107 -11.47 -3.62 8.27
C LEU A 107 -10.66 -4.42 7.26
N ALA A 108 -9.34 -4.26 7.26
CA ALA A 108 -8.42 -5.00 6.40
C ALA A 108 -8.46 -6.49 6.73
N ASP A 109 -8.25 -6.85 8.00
CA ASP A 109 -8.25 -8.23 8.50
C ASP A 109 -9.57 -8.95 8.16
N ALA A 110 -10.70 -8.24 8.33
CA ALA A 110 -12.01 -8.80 7.99
C ALA A 110 -12.23 -8.96 6.49
N LEU A 111 -11.71 -8.06 5.63
CA LEU A 111 -11.77 -8.22 4.18
C LEU A 111 -10.95 -9.44 3.73
N GLU A 112 -9.76 -9.63 4.28
CA GLU A 112 -8.96 -10.83 4.06
C GLU A 112 -9.71 -12.06 4.54
N GLY A 113 -10.33 -12.00 5.72
CA GLY A 113 -11.20 -13.07 6.22
C GLY A 113 -12.33 -13.43 5.26
N VAL A 114 -12.97 -12.44 4.64
CA VAL A 114 -14.01 -12.65 3.61
C VAL A 114 -13.43 -13.31 2.36
N ILE A 115 -12.22 -12.92 1.91
CA ILE A 115 -11.54 -13.57 0.77
C ILE A 115 -11.27 -15.04 1.08
N GLY A 116 -10.74 -15.32 2.28
CA GLY A 116 -10.51 -16.70 2.74
C GLY A 116 -11.79 -17.52 2.82
N ALA A 117 -12.89 -16.93 3.30
CA ALA A 117 -14.20 -17.55 3.34
C ALA A 117 -14.75 -17.87 1.95
N ILE A 118 -14.66 -16.95 0.99
CA ILE A 118 -15.08 -17.18 -0.41
C ILE A 118 -14.28 -18.34 -1.03
N TYR A 119 -12.98 -18.39 -0.76
CA TYR A 119 -12.16 -19.50 -1.23
C TYR A 119 -12.61 -20.85 -0.69
N LEU A 120 -12.91 -20.94 0.61
CA LEU A 120 -13.40 -22.20 1.21
C LEU A 120 -14.79 -22.59 0.71
N ASP A 121 -15.65 -21.61 0.44
CA ASP A 121 -17.02 -21.82 -0.02
C ASP A 121 -17.11 -22.23 -1.50
N ALA A 122 -16.28 -21.62 -2.38
CA ALA A 122 -16.46 -21.70 -3.82
C ALA A 122 -15.16 -21.92 -4.63
N GLY A 123 -14.02 -22.05 -3.96
CA GLY A 123 -12.73 -22.35 -4.58
C GLY A 123 -12.01 -21.13 -5.15
N MET A 124 -10.79 -21.40 -5.66
CA MET A 124 -9.83 -20.36 -6.06
C MET A 124 -10.31 -19.50 -7.23
N ASP A 125 -11.01 -20.07 -8.19
CA ASP A 125 -11.43 -19.32 -9.38
C ASP A 125 -12.47 -18.26 -9.04
N VAL A 126 -13.39 -18.57 -8.11
CA VAL A 126 -14.37 -17.60 -7.61
C VAL A 126 -13.68 -16.55 -6.76
N ALA A 127 -12.81 -16.92 -5.83
CA ALA A 127 -12.06 -15.99 -5.01
C ALA A 127 -11.22 -15.02 -5.88
N ARG A 128 -10.51 -15.56 -6.87
CA ARG A 128 -9.75 -14.75 -7.87
C ARG A 128 -10.65 -13.76 -8.60
N SER A 129 -11.79 -14.24 -9.11
CA SER A 129 -12.73 -13.38 -9.84
C SER A 129 -13.24 -12.23 -8.97
N ARG A 130 -13.52 -12.47 -7.68
CA ARG A 130 -13.98 -11.43 -6.75
C ARG A 130 -12.87 -10.43 -6.43
N VAL A 131 -11.67 -10.91 -6.09
CA VAL A 131 -10.52 -10.03 -5.82
C VAL A 131 -10.23 -9.15 -7.03
N LEU A 132 -10.17 -9.71 -8.24
CA LEU A 132 -9.92 -8.91 -9.44
C LEU A 132 -11.03 -7.89 -9.72
N ALA A 133 -12.28 -8.21 -9.47
CA ALA A 133 -13.38 -7.26 -9.59
C ALA A 133 -13.28 -6.12 -8.57
N TRP A 134 -12.91 -6.39 -7.32
CA TRP A 134 -12.77 -5.39 -6.26
C TRP A 134 -11.56 -4.45 -6.44
N PHE A 135 -10.51 -4.95 -7.08
CA PHE A 135 -9.28 -4.18 -7.31
C PHE A 135 -9.15 -3.64 -8.75
N GLY A 136 -10.13 -3.89 -9.63
CA GLY A 136 -10.06 -3.58 -11.06
C GLY A 136 -9.67 -2.14 -11.36
N THR A 137 -10.41 -1.16 -10.81
CA THR A 137 -10.12 0.27 -11.00
C THR A 137 -8.73 0.66 -10.48
N ARG A 138 -8.29 0.06 -9.36
CA ARG A 138 -6.96 0.29 -8.80
C ARG A 138 -5.85 -0.31 -9.65
N LEU A 139 -6.09 -1.51 -10.17
CA LEU A 139 -5.17 -2.15 -11.10
C LEU A 139 -5.07 -1.35 -12.40
N GLU A 140 -6.18 -0.85 -12.94
CA GLU A 140 -6.22 -0.03 -14.14
C GLU A 140 -5.51 1.32 -13.99
N ALA A 141 -5.60 1.93 -12.82
CA ALA A 141 -4.96 3.20 -12.51
C ALA A 141 -3.43 3.12 -12.32
N ILE A 142 -2.84 1.91 -12.35
CA ILE A 142 -1.39 1.77 -12.19
C ILE A 142 -0.66 2.30 -13.41
N ASP A 143 0.20 3.28 -13.16
CA ASP A 143 1.24 3.71 -14.09
C ASP A 143 2.62 3.26 -13.59
N LEU A 144 3.33 2.46 -14.40
CA LEU A 144 4.70 2.01 -14.08
C LEU A 144 5.69 3.16 -13.93
N HIS A 145 5.48 4.28 -14.64
CA HIS A 145 6.35 5.45 -14.53
C HIS A 145 6.23 6.12 -13.15
N ASN A 146 5.08 5.98 -12.50
CA ASN A 146 4.83 6.52 -11.16
C ASN A 146 5.28 5.57 -10.03
N THR A 147 5.80 4.38 -10.35
CA THR A 147 6.34 3.37 -9.41
C THR A 147 7.86 3.44 -9.28
N GLN A 148 8.46 4.55 -9.65
CA GLN A 148 9.89 4.73 -9.43
C GLN A 148 10.20 4.59 -7.93
N LYS A 149 11.37 3.99 -7.64
CA LYS A 149 11.93 4.01 -6.28
C LYS A 149 11.89 5.44 -5.78
N ASP A 150 11.68 5.60 -4.49
CA ASP A 150 11.73 6.93 -3.90
C ASP A 150 13.05 7.64 -4.27
N PRO A 151 13.02 8.98 -4.40
CA PRO A 151 14.18 9.74 -4.87
C PRO A 151 15.46 9.48 -4.08
N LYS A 152 15.38 9.25 -2.76
CA LYS A 152 16.56 8.93 -1.94
C LYS A 152 17.18 7.59 -2.36
N THR A 153 16.36 6.56 -2.56
CA THR A 153 16.82 5.24 -3.02
C THR A 153 17.39 5.33 -4.44
N ARG A 154 16.76 6.07 -5.33
CA ARG A 154 17.27 6.31 -6.70
C ARG A 154 18.63 7.00 -6.69
N LEU A 155 18.78 8.06 -5.89
CA LEU A 155 20.03 8.79 -5.75
C LEU A 155 21.14 7.91 -5.17
N GLN A 156 20.83 7.12 -4.14
CA GLN A 156 21.77 6.19 -3.56
C GLN A 156 22.26 5.16 -4.59
N GLU A 157 21.37 4.51 -5.34
CA GLU A 157 21.73 3.55 -6.37
C GLU A 157 22.51 4.19 -7.52
N PHE A 158 22.14 5.42 -7.91
CA PHE A 158 22.86 6.18 -8.93
C PHE A 158 24.32 6.41 -8.51
N LEU A 159 24.54 6.85 -7.28
CA LEU A 159 25.87 7.10 -6.75
C LEU A 159 26.66 5.80 -6.56
N GLN A 160 26.05 4.75 -6.02
CA GLN A 160 26.67 3.42 -5.87
C GLN A 160 27.09 2.83 -7.22
N SER A 161 26.29 2.96 -8.26
CA SER A 161 26.62 2.48 -9.60
C SER A 161 27.86 3.17 -10.21
N ARG A 162 28.22 4.33 -9.67
CA ARG A 162 29.39 5.12 -10.08
C ARG A 162 30.54 5.10 -9.06
N GLN A 163 30.42 4.21 -8.04
CA GLN A 163 31.40 4.10 -6.95
C GLN A 163 31.63 5.42 -6.20
N GLN A 164 30.58 6.25 -6.10
CA GLN A 164 30.62 7.50 -5.39
C GLN A 164 30.11 7.36 -3.95
N ALA A 165 30.50 8.31 -3.08
CA ALA A 165 30.04 8.37 -1.71
C ALA A 165 28.50 8.54 -1.64
N LEU A 166 27.89 7.98 -0.60
CA LEU A 166 26.46 8.14 -0.37
C LEU A 166 26.08 9.59 -0.06
N PRO A 167 24.84 10.01 -0.41
CA PRO A 167 24.39 11.36 -0.16
C PRO A 167 24.22 11.59 1.35
N ARG A 168 24.61 12.77 1.83
CA ARG A 168 24.42 13.22 3.22
C ARG A 168 23.26 14.20 3.27
N TYR A 169 22.37 14.05 4.27
CA TYR A 169 21.21 14.91 4.48
C TYR A 169 21.34 15.66 5.80
N GLU A 170 21.11 16.97 5.76
CA GLU A 170 21.20 17.84 6.93
C GLU A 170 19.93 18.68 7.04
N VAL A 171 19.31 18.69 8.22
CA VAL A 171 18.14 19.54 8.50
C VAL A 171 18.64 20.94 8.80
N ILE A 172 18.26 21.91 7.98
CA ILE A 172 18.68 23.31 8.11
C ILE A 172 17.71 24.09 8.99
N SER A 173 16.42 23.89 8.80
CA SER A 173 15.40 24.54 9.62
C SER A 173 14.17 23.67 9.81
N VAL A 174 13.44 23.94 10.90
CA VAL A 174 12.10 23.42 11.16
C VAL A 174 11.27 24.62 11.59
N GLU A 175 10.29 24.99 10.79
CA GLU A 175 9.44 26.16 11.00
C GLU A 175 7.98 25.75 11.18
N GLY A 176 7.21 26.56 11.91
CA GLY A 176 5.78 26.32 12.16
C GLY A 176 5.46 25.63 13.50
N GLU A 177 4.17 25.59 13.83
CA GLU A 177 3.68 24.96 15.05
C GLU A 177 3.67 23.43 14.94
N ALA A 178 3.64 22.70 16.07
CA ALA A 178 3.82 21.25 16.16
C ALA A 178 2.94 20.41 15.21
N HIS A 179 1.80 20.92 14.76
CA HIS A 179 0.88 20.24 13.83
C HIS A 179 0.91 20.79 12.39
N SER A 180 1.79 21.78 12.11
CA SER A 180 1.95 22.40 10.79
C SER A 180 3.43 22.79 10.54
N GLN A 181 4.34 21.86 10.81
CA GLN A 181 5.78 22.08 10.62
C GLN A 181 6.18 21.96 9.16
N THR A 182 7.11 22.83 8.76
CA THR A 182 7.85 22.72 7.50
C THR A 182 9.31 22.45 7.80
N PHE A 183 9.82 21.38 7.24
CA PHE A 183 11.22 20.97 7.34
C PHE A 183 11.97 21.41 6.09
N SER A 184 13.12 22.05 6.26
CA SER A 184 14.06 22.35 5.18
C SER A 184 15.30 21.47 5.34
N VAL A 185 15.66 20.72 4.30
CA VAL A 185 16.76 19.74 4.32
C VAL A 185 17.67 19.96 3.12
N GLU A 186 18.97 20.04 3.38
CA GLU A 186 20.00 19.97 2.36
C GLU A 186 20.43 18.53 2.08
N CYS A 187 20.63 18.23 0.78
CA CYS A 187 21.24 17.00 0.30
C CYS A 187 22.60 17.33 -0.32
N HIS A 188 23.67 16.84 0.30
CA HIS A 188 25.04 16.98 -0.14
C HIS A 188 25.47 15.76 -0.95
N VAL A 189 25.94 15.99 -2.16
CA VAL A 189 26.41 14.96 -3.09
C VAL A 189 27.77 15.41 -3.64
N SER A 190 28.82 14.63 -3.39
CA SER A 190 30.20 14.95 -3.80
C SER A 190 30.34 15.23 -5.30
N MET A 191 29.56 14.57 -6.16
CA MET A 191 29.55 14.82 -7.60
C MET A 191 29.02 16.21 -8.00
N LEU A 192 28.26 16.89 -7.14
CA LEU A 192 27.74 18.26 -7.37
C LEU A 192 28.65 19.34 -6.79
N GLY A 193 29.67 18.93 -6.02
CA GLY A 193 30.52 19.80 -5.23
C GLY A 193 29.94 20.12 -3.85
N ASP A 194 30.81 20.23 -2.85
CA ASP A 194 30.39 20.43 -1.45
C ASP A 194 29.70 21.80 -1.22
N GLU A 195 29.92 22.78 -2.09
CA GLU A 195 29.35 24.15 -2.00
C GLU A 195 27.98 24.26 -2.72
N SER A 196 27.45 23.19 -3.29
CA SER A 196 26.21 23.23 -4.08
C SER A 196 25.19 22.18 -3.62
N PRO A 197 24.79 22.16 -2.32
CA PRO A 197 23.76 21.25 -1.87
C PRO A 197 22.43 21.51 -2.57
N THR A 198 21.55 20.53 -2.61
CA THR A 198 20.18 20.72 -3.07
C THR A 198 19.25 20.83 -1.86
N LEU A 199 18.40 21.86 -1.85
CA LEU A 199 17.47 22.15 -0.78
C LEU A 199 16.09 21.52 -1.09
N GLY A 200 15.55 20.79 -0.15
CA GLY A 200 14.18 20.26 -0.22
C GLY A 200 13.36 20.67 0.99
N GLU A 201 12.08 20.91 0.78
CA GLU A 201 11.14 21.32 1.83
C GLU A 201 9.97 20.32 1.91
N GLY A 202 9.36 20.18 3.09
CA GLY A 202 8.21 19.31 3.25
C GLY A 202 7.61 19.32 4.66
N SER A 203 6.39 18.82 4.77
CA SER A 203 5.67 18.71 6.05
C SER A 203 6.24 17.65 7.01
N SER A 204 7.29 16.97 6.62
CA SER A 204 8.08 16.07 7.47
C SER A 204 9.52 16.02 6.95
N ARG A 205 10.46 15.70 7.84
CA ARG A 205 11.86 15.46 7.46
C ARG A 205 12.00 14.53 6.26
N ARG A 206 11.22 13.42 6.24
CA ARG A 206 11.26 12.45 5.14
C ARG A 206 10.83 13.05 3.80
N ILE A 207 9.78 13.86 3.78
CA ILE A 207 9.31 14.53 2.55
C ILE A 207 10.36 15.51 2.03
N ALA A 208 10.94 16.33 2.92
CA ALA A 208 11.99 17.26 2.58
C ALA A 208 13.24 16.56 2.01
N GLU A 209 13.70 15.47 2.66
CA GLU A 209 14.81 14.65 2.16
C GLU A 209 14.53 14.06 0.77
N GLN A 210 13.30 13.60 0.50
CA GLN A 210 12.88 13.08 -0.81
C GLN A 210 12.96 14.17 -1.89
N GLN A 211 12.46 15.35 -1.58
CA GLN A 211 12.51 16.49 -2.52
C GLN A 211 13.95 16.93 -2.81
N ALA A 212 14.80 17.04 -1.78
CA ALA A 212 16.22 17.37 -1.95
C ALA A 212 16.95 16.34 -2.83
N ALA A 213 16.65 15.04 -2.64
CA ALA A 213 17.20 13.95 -3.45
C ALA A 213 16.73 14.01 -4.92
N GLU A 214 15.46 14.33 -5.17
CA GLU A 214 14.94 14.48 -6.54
C GLU A 214 15.63 15.64 -7.28
N LEU A 215 15.84 16.76 -6.60
CA LEU A 215 16.59 17.89 -7.16
C LEU A 215 18.05 17.52 -7.45
N ALA A 216 18.70 16.74 -6.58
CA ALA A 216 20.05 16.25 -6.82
C ALA A 216 20.10 15.34 -8.05
N LEU A 217 19.17 14.40 -8.18
CA LEU A 217 19.05 13.54 -9.36
C LEU A 217 18.85 14.33 -10.64
N SER A 218 17.99 15.35 -10.63
CA SER A 218 17.74 16.20 -11.81
C SER A 218 18.98 16.96 -12.28
N LYS A 219 19.89 17.32 -11.36
CA LYS A 219 21.17 17.94 -11.70
C LYS A 219 22.21 16.93 -12.20
N LEU A 220 22.14 15.68 -11.72
CA LEU A 220 23.09 14.63 -12.06
C LEU A 220 22.72 13.87 -13.35
N GLU A 221 21.43 13.80 -13.66
CA GLU A 221 20.88 13.22 -14.89
C GLU A 221 20.47 14.35 -15.85
N PRO A 222 21.39 14.93 -16.65
CA PRO A 222 20.98 15.92 -17.64
C PRO A 222 19.95 15.28 -18.55
N SER A 223 18.81 15.97 -18.75
CA SER A 223 17.69 15.52 -19.57
C SER A 223 18.21 14.89 -20.86
N LYS A 224 17.83 13.62 -21.11
CA LYS A 224 18.03 13.01 -22.44
C LYS A 224 17.34 13.92 -23.45
N GLY A 225 18.13 14.80 -24.06
CA GLY A 225 17.69 15.68 -25.11
C GLY A 225 16.89 14.88 -26.13
N LYS A 226 15.74 15.39 -26.51
CA LYS A 226 14.97 14.93 -27.66
C LYS A 226 15.96 14.78 -28.82
N ARG A 227 16.28 13.53 -29.19
CA ARG A 227 16.85 13.26 -30.50
C ARG A 227 15.68 13.47 -31.47
N GLN A 228 15.83 14.52 -32.27
CA GLN A 228 15.06 14.76 -33.50
C GLN A 228 15.25 13.60 -34.46
#